data_34a3e772e5760d4e2596d12ade2a556b
#
_entry.id   34a3e772e5760d4e2596d12ade2a556b
#
_cell.length_a   1.000
_cell.length_b   1.000
_cell.length_c   1.000
_cell.angle_alpha   90.00
_cell.angle_beta   90.00
_cell.angle_gamma   90.00
#
_symmetry.space_group_name_H-M   'P 1'
#
loop_
_entity.id
_entity.type
_entity.pdbx_description
1 polymer ?
#
loop_
_entity_poly.entity_id
_entity_poly.type
_entity_poly.pdbx_seq_one_letter_code
_entity_poly.pdbx_strand_id
1 'polypeptide(L)'
;MQILFISIVVICAAIILFIYLIKVRPKKKYRINSMYTDALNAMLKADKSRAITLLRDVVKKDSNHIEAYIQLGNIIRDDNPQQALKIHQTLTVRPNLDTHVHIEIFKSLAEDYECIGNFSKAKKEAESILKIDKQNEWAVNFLLKISELIEDWDSATEKFVQLQKINNQQDFNQLAKYLVYKGKNEIKNGDLQNAESLFNKAIKKAPEFGLPYKYLGDLKMINRDLINAIKLWEKFIELSPGKSYLVFDDMEAALFDLGRYSEVEKFYRRIIDVNKNDLEAGIKLANVLNEKGEENSAIELIDKLINNGNDEISVLLMKLKLSLSIKTPIELAHQIDEILKKIDNNEN
;
A
#
# COMPACT_ATOMS: atom_id res chain seq x y z
N MET A 1 -0.67 0.52 -85.06
CA MET A 1 -0.60 1.82 -84.35
C MET A 1 -1.43 1.86 -83.06
N GLN A 2 -2.72 1.40 -83.05
CA GLN A 2 -3.58 1.43 -81.84
C GLN A 2 -3.05 0.61 -80.66
N ILE A 3 -2.51 -0.61 -80.91
CA ILE A 3 -1.96 -1.46 -79.82
C ILE A 3 -0.74 -0.83 -79.18
N LEU A 4 0.12 -0.15 -79.94
CA LEU A 4 1.31 0.52 -79.40
C LEU A 4 0.92 1.74 -78.55
N PHE A 5 -0.14 2.46 -78.95
CA PHE A 5 -0.64 3.60 -78.15
C PHE A 5 -1.26 3.16 -76.82
N ILE A 6 -2.04 2.05 -76.81
CA ILE A 6 -2.63 1.51 -75.60
C ILE A 6 -1.54 1.03 -74.63
N SER A 7 -0.49 0.35 -75.11
CA SER A 7 0.62 -0.10 -74.23
C SER A 7 1.39 1.07 -73.59
N ILE A 8 1.60 2.16 -74.31
CA ILE A 8 2.24 3.39 -73.74
C ILE A 8 1.36 4.00 -72.66
N VAL A 9 0.06 4.10 -72.86
CA VAL A 9 -0.88 4.64 -71.86
C VAL A 9 -0.89 3.80 -70.58
N VAL A 10 -0.91 2.47 -70.72
CA VAL A 10 -0.85 1.56 -69.55
C VAL A 10 0.47 1.70 -68.77
N ILE A 11 1.60 1.80 -69.49
CA ILE A 11 2.91 2.00 -68.86
C ILE A 11 2.96 3.35 -68.10
N CYS A 12 2.48 4.41 -68.72
CA CYS A 12 2.42 5.73 -68.10
C CYS A 12 1.52 5.72 -66.86
N ALA A 13 0.35 5.06 -66.88
CA ALA A 13 -0.53 4.92 -65.74
C ALA A 13 0.13 4.11 -64.62
N ALA A 14 0.84 3.03 -64.92
CA ALA A 14 1.58 2.22 -63.97
C ALA A 14 2.73 3.05 -63.32
N ILE A 15 3.46 3.85 -64.08
CA ILE A 15 4.52 4.73 -63.59
C ILE A 15 3.94 5.83 -62.65
N ILE A 16 2.82 6.44 -63.06
CA ILE A 16 2.13 7.43 -62.21
C ILE A 16 1.65 6.84 -60.91
N LEU A 17 1.07 5.63 -60.95
CA LEU A 17 0.63 4.89 -59.78
C LEU A 17 1.81 4.52 -58.87
N PHE A 18 2.94 4.10 -59.45
CA PHE A 18 4.15 3.75 -58.71
C PHE A 18 4.76 4.99 -58.02
N ILE A 19 4.84 6.13 -58.71
CA ILE A 19 5.30 7.41 -58.15
C ILE A 19 4.36 7.88 -57.02
N TYR A 20 3.05 7.75 -57.22
CA TYR A 20 2.06 8.04 -56.19
C TYR A 20 2.25 7.19 -54.94
N LEU A 21 2.42 5.87 -55.07
CA LEU A 21 2.64 4.95 -53.99
C LEU A 21 3.95 5.25 -53.21
N ILE A 22 5.01 5.65 -53.91
CA ILE A 22 6.30 5.97 -53.27
C ILE A 22 6.28 7.35 -52.58
N LYS A 23 5.72 8.37 -53.22
CA LYS A 23 5.77 9.75 -52.70
C LYS A 23 4.71 10.06 -51.64
N VAL A 24 3.50 9.50 -51.77
CA VAL A 24 2.37 9.88 -50.89
C VAL A 24 2.31 9.04 -49.63
N ARG A 25 2.53 7.73 -49.72
CA ARG A 25 2.50 6.84 -48.53
C ARG A 25 3.55 7.18 -47.47
N PRO A 26 4.83 7.38 -47.79
CA PRO A 26 5.83 7.70 -46.78
C PRO A 26 5.54 9.00 -46.03
N LYS A 27 5.08 10.05 -46.74
CA LYS A 27 4.74 11.35 -46.13
C LYS A 27 3.56 11.23 -45.16
N LYS A 28 2.54 10.41 -45.47
CA LYS A 28 1.39 10.21 -44.60
C LYS A 28 1.82 9.48 -43.28
N LYS A 29 2.61 8.44 -43.40
CA LYS A 29 3.14 7.69 -42.22
C LYS A 29 4.04 8.59 -41.37
N TYR A 30 4.94 9.37 -41.96
CA TYR A 30 5.79 10.33 -41.24
C TYR A 30 4.96 11.35 -40.45
N ARG A 31 3.90 11.88 -41.03
CA ARG A 31 3.01 12.86 -40.38
C ARG A 31 2.26 12.24 -39.19
N ILE A 32 1.82 10.97 -39.28
CA ILE A 32 1.15 10.29 -38.19
C ILE A 32 2.10 10.02 -37.03
N ASN A 33 3.32 9.53 -37.30
CA ASN A 33 4.36 9.32 -36.32
C ASN A 33 4.74 10.64 -35.60
N SER A 34 4.84 11.74 -36.31
CA SER A 34 5.07 13.06 -35.70
C SER A 34 3.94 13.45 -34.75
N MET A 35 2.68 13.24 -35.13
CA MET A 35 1.52 13.51 -34.25
C MET A 35 1.52 12.63 -33.00
N TYR A 36 1.91 11.36 -33.12
CA TYR A 36 2.06 10.48 -31.99
C TYR A 36 3.17 10.96 -31.04
N THR A 37 4.31 11.38 -31.59
CA THR A 37 5.40 11.98 -30.81
C THR A 37 4.94 13.27 -30.10
N ASP A 38 4.16 14.11 -30.75
CA ASP A 38 3.58 15.32 -30.13
C ASP A 38 2.62 14.96 -28.99
N ALA A 39 1.85 13.86 -29.13
CA ALA A 39 0.98 13.35 -28.07
C ALA A 39 1.79 12.88 -26.85
N LEU A 40 2.88 12.12 -27.08
CA LEU A 40 3.77 11.67 -25.98
C LEU A 40 4.44 12.87 -25.28
N ASN A 41 4.84 13.89 -26.05
CA ASN A 41 5.39 15.13 -25.48
C ASN A 41 4.36 15.90 -24.63
N ALA A 42 3.09 15.89 -25.04
CA ALA A 42 2.01 16.48 -24.24
C ALA A 42 1.79 15.69 -22.92
N MET A 43 1.87 14.35 -22.97
CA MET A 43 1.82 13.50 -21.77
C MET A 43 2.97 13.81 -20.81
N LEU A 44 4.20 13.93 -21.31
CA LEU A 44 5.38 14.28 -20.49
C LEU A 44 5.24 15.67 -19.82
N LYS A 45 4.51 16.60 -20.46
CA LYS A 45 4.21 17.92 -19.90
C LYS A 45 2.97 17.95 -19.01
N ALA A 46 2.37 16.79 -18.72
CA ALA A 46 1.11 16.64 -17.99
C ALA A 46 -0.09 17.40 -18.63
N ASP A 47 -0.02 17.72 -19.93
CA ASP A 47 -1.12 18.31 -20.70
C ASP A 47 -2.05 17.20 -21.20
N LYS A 48 -2.86 16.69 -20.26
CA LYS A 48 -3.77 15.56 -20.48
C LYS A 48 -4.77 15.82 -21.62
N SER A 49 -5.36 17.00 -21.65
CA SER A 49 -6.36 17.37 -22.67
C SER A 49 -5.78 17.36 -24.08
N ARG A 50 -4.60 17.95 -24.25
CA ARG A 50 -3.88 17.99 -25.53
C ARG A 50 -3.44 16.59 -25.95
N ALA A 51 -2.92 15.78 -25.03
CA ALA A 51 -2.50 14.41 -25.29
C ALA A 51 -3.67 13.56 -25.80
N ILE A 52 -4.83 13.60 -25.13
CA ILE A 52 -6.05 12.88 -25.55
C ILE A 52 -6.49 13.30 -26.95
N THR A 53 -6.48 14.61 -27.25
CA THR A 53 -6.88 15.12 -28.56
C THR A 53 -5.97 14.59 -29.65
N LEU A 54 -4.65 14.66 -29.45
CA LEU A 54 -3.66 14.19 -30.41
C LEU A 54 -3.73 12.66 -30.61
N LEU A 55 -3.88 11.88 -29.52
CA LEU A 55 -4.03 10.43 -29.61
C LEU A 55 -5.29 10.03 -30.36
N ARG A 56 -6.43 10.70 -30.11
CA ARG A 56 -7.67 10.50 -30.88
C ARG A 56 -7.49 10.78 -32.37
N ASP A 57 -6.75 11.82 -32.71
CA ASP A 57 -6.45 12.15 -34.10
C ASP A 57 -5.54 11.10 -34.76
N VAL A 58 -4.54 10.57 -34.03
CA VAL A 58 -3.69 9.48 -34.51
C VAL A 58 -4.53 8.25 -34.84
N VAL A 59 -5.32 7.74 -33.87
CA VAL A 59 -6.13 6.51 -34.07
C VAL A 59 -7.22 6.69 -35.13
N LYS A 60 -7.73 7.91 -35.32
CA LYS A 60 -8.68 8.22 -36.41
C LYS A 60 -8.02 8.19 -37.79
N LYS A 61 -6.74 8.60 -37.89
CA LYS A 61 -5.98 8.63 -39.17
C LYS A 61 -5.33 7.29 -39.48
N ASP A 62 -4.97 6.52 -38.47
CA ASP A 62 -4.39 5.19 -38.58
C ASP A 62 -4.98 4.27 -37.51
N SER A 63 -5.98 3.50 -37.94
CA SER A 63 -6.65 2.52 -37.06
C SER A 63 -5.75 1.34 -36.66
N ASN A 64 -4.57 1.21 -37.26
CA ASN A 64 -3.60 0.15 -36.94
C ASN A 64 -2.47 0.61 -36.03
N HIS A 65 -2.49 1.85 -35.57
CA HIS A 65 -1.50 2.36 -34.63
C HIS A 65 -1.81 1.88 -33.18
N ILE A 66 -1.38 0.67 -32.85
CA ILE A 66 -1.72 -0.02 -31.60
C ILE A 66 -1.24 0.77 -30.39
N GLU A 67 -0.01 1.29 -30.41
CA GLU A 67 0.58 2.03 -29.31
C GLU A 67 -0.24 3.30 -28.97
N ALA A 68 -0.81 3.96 -29.99
CA ALA A 68 -1.66 5.12 -29.75
C ALA A 68 -2.98 4.75 -29.06
N TYR A 69 -3.57 3.59 -29.39
CA TYR A 69 -4.73 3.07 -28.65
C TYR A 69 -4.39 2.72 -27.22
N ILE A 70 -3.25 2.05 -26.97
CA ILE A 70 -2.78 1.73 -25.62
C ILE A 70 -2.64 3.03 -24.81
N GLN A 71 -1.92 4.01 -25.32
CA GLN A 71 -1.72 5.28 -24.62
C GLN A 71 -3.04 6.06 -24.42
N LEU A 72 -3.94 6.02 -25.40
CA LEU A 72 -5.25 6.67 -25.27
C LEU A 72 -6.08 6.03 -24.14
N GLY A 73 -6.12 4.70 -24.06
CA GLY A 73 -6.79 4.00 -22.97
C GLY A 73 -6.15 4.32 -21.63
N ASN A 74 -4.82 4.24 -21.53
CA ASN A 74 -4.08 4.53 -20.30
C ASN A 74 -4.35 5.93 -19.75
N ILE A 75 -4.33 6.97 -20.61
CA ILE A 75 -4.53 8.35 -20.16
C ILE A 75 -5.95 8.68 -19.72
N ILE A 76 -6.95 7.97 -20.24
CA ILE A 76 -8.37 8.18 -19.87
C ILE A 76 -8.82 7.27 -18.70
N ARG A 77 -8.00 6.29 -18.28
CA ARG A 77 -8.37 5.28 -17.26
C ARG A 77 -8.89 5.91 -15.99
N ASP A 78 -8.21 6.90 -15.46
CA ASP A 78 -8.58 7.53 -14.19
C ASP A 78 -9.93 8.25 -14.26
N ASP A 79 -10.24 8.88 -15.41
CA ASP A 79 -11.49 9.62 -15.60
C ASP A 79 -12.65 8.70 -16.02
N ASN A 80 -12.34 7.68 -16.84
CA ASN A 80 -13.34 6.77 -17.37
C ASN A 80 -12.77 5.36 -17.62
N PRO A 81 -12.62 4.55 -16.55
CA PRO A 81 -12.02 3.22 -16.63
C PRO A 81 -12.82 2.25 -17.54
N GLN A 82 -14.13 2.43 -17.63
CA GLN A 82 -14.96 1.61 -18.52
C GLN A 82 -14.68 1.89 -20.00
N GLN A 83 -14.39 3.13 -20.35
CA GLN A 83 -14.02 3.49 -21.74
C GLN A 83 -12.59 3.00 -22.05
N ALA A 84 -11.65 3.12 -21.10
CA ALA A 84 -10.30 2.58 -21.22
C ALA A 84 -10.32 1.09 -21.50
N LEU A 85 -11.06 0.32 -20.67
CA LEU A 85 -11.24 -1.10 -20.83
C LEU A 85 -11.78 -1.46 -22.23
N LYS A 86 -12.82 -0.77 -22.72
CA LYS A 86 -13.35 -1.01 -24.07
C LYS A 86 -12.29 -0.79 -25.15
N ILE A 87 -11.48 0.27 -25.05
CA ILE A 87 -10.40 0.53 -25.99
C ILE A 87 -9.41 -0.63 -25.99
N HIS A 88 -8.89 -1.02 -24.80
CA HIS A 88 -7.88 -2.08 -24.72
C HIS A 88 -8.43 -3.44 -25.15
N GLN A 89 -9.70 -3.76 -24.86
CA GLN A 89 -10.34 -4.98 -25.34
C GLN A 89 -10.39 -5.08 -26.88
N THR A 90 -10.53 -3.97 -27.62
CA THR A 90 -10.49 -4.00 -29.08
C THR A 90 -9.13 -4.40 -29.64
N LEU A 91 -8.07 -4.28 -28.85
CA LEU A 91 -6.72 -4.63 -29.26
C LEU A 91 -6.45 -6.13 -29.16
N THR A 92 -7.14 -6.87 -28.28
CA THR A 92 -6.91 -8.31 -28.09
C THR A 92 -7.26 -9.16 -29.32
N VAL A 93 -8.11 -8.66 -30.19
CA VAL A 93 -8.55 -9.36 -31.41
C VAL A 93 -7.75 -8.96 -32.65
N ARG A 94 -6.75 -8.12 -32.51
CA ARG A 94 -5.89 -7.68 -33.64
C ARG A 94 -4.92 -8.80 -34.02
N PRO A 95 -4.78 -9.10 -35.32
CA PRO A 95 -3.85 -10.13 -35.79
C PRO A 95 -2.41 -9.63 -35.81
N ASN A 96 -1.48 -10.58 -35.74
CA ASN A 96 -0.03 -10.37 -35.97
C ASN A 96 0.61 -9.31 -35.03
N LEU A 97 0.21 -9.30 -33.77
CA LEU A 97 0.85 -8.47 -32.76
C LEU A 97 2.14 -9.13 -32.24
N ASP A 98 3.17 -8.34 -32.04
CA ASP A 98 4.41 -8.79 -31.41
C ASP A 98 4.17 -9.17 -29.93
N THR A 99 4.99 -10.07 -29.42
CA THR A 99 4.93 -10.54 -28.02
C THR A 99 4.95 -9.39 -27.00
N HIS A 100 5.80 -8.41 -27.25
CA HIS A 100 5.89 -7.21 -26.38
C HIS A 100 4.56 -6.43 -26.36
N VAL A 101 3.92 -6.26 -27.51
CA VAL A 101 2.65 -5.56 -27.61
C VAL A 101 1.52 -6.32 -26.91
N HIS A 102 1.51 -7.65 -26.98
CA HIS A 102 0.58 -8.47 -26.20
C HIS A 102 0.73 -8.25 -24.70
N ILE A 103 1.99 -8.21 -24.20
CA ILE A 103 2.28 -7.93 -22.77
C ILE A 103 1.72 -6.55 -22.38
N GLU A 104 1.95 -5.51 -23.18
CA GLU A 104 1.45 -4.16 -22.89
C GLU A 104 -0.08 -4.08 -22.90
N ILE A 105 -0.75 -4.82 -23.81
CA ILE A 105 -2.21 -4.90 -23.82
C ILE A 105 -2.74 -5.61 -22.56
N PHE A 106 -2.17 -6.76 -22.17
CA PHE A 106 -2.58 -7.46 -20.97
C PHE A 106 -2.32 -6.64 -19.69
N LYS A 107 -1.21 -5.91 -19.66
CA LYS A 107 -0.90 -4.97 -18.58
C LYS A 107 -1.97 -3.88 -18.48
N SER A 108 -2.29 -3.21 -19.59
CA SER A 108 -3.32 -2.18 -19.61
C SER A 108 -4.71 -2.73 -19.19
N LEU A 109 -5.07 -3.93 -19.64
CA LEU A 109 -6.31 -4.59 -19.23
C LEU A 109 -6.34 -4.97 -17.76
N ALA A 110 -5.22 -5.44 -17.20
CA ALA A 110 -5.11 -5.76 -15.80
C ALA A 110 -5.33 -4.51 -14.92
N GLU A 111 -4.70 -3.40 -15.30
CA GLU A 111 -4.87 -2.10 -14.62
C GLU A 111 -6.29 -1.54 -14.78
N ASP A 112 -6.92 -1.69 -15.96
CA ASP A 112 -8.31 -1.28 -16.17
C ASP A 112 -9.27 -2.08 -15.28
N TYR A 113 -9.09 -3.40 -15.20
CA TYR A 113 -9.90 -4.25 -14.33
C TYR A 113 -9.67 -3.95 -12.84
N GLU A 114 -8.45 -3.60 -12.45
CA GLU A 114 -8.15 -3.15 -11.09
C GLU A 114 -8.94 -1.87 -10.76
N CYS A 115 -8.88 -0.85 -11.64
CA CYS A 115 -9.61 0.41 -11.45
C CYS A 115 -11.13 0.22 -11.33
N ILE A 116 -11.68 -0.82 -11.98
CA ILE A 116 -13.11 -1.16 -11.92
C ILE A 116 -13.43 -2.02 -10.67
N GLY A 117 -12.42 -2.48 -9.93
CA GLY A 117 -12.58 -3.40 -8.79
C GLY A 117 -12.81 -4.86 -9.19
N ASN A 118 -12.60 -5.23 -10.46
CA ASN A 118 -12.73 -6.61 -10.91
C ASN A 118 -11.41 -7.37 -10.79
N PHE A 119 -11.01 -7.64 -9.54
CA PHE A 119 -9.73 -8.27 -9.22
C PHE A 119 -9.55 -9.65 -9.83
N SER A 120 -10.64 -10.43 -10.02
CA SER A 120 -10.57 -11.74 -10.65
C SER A 120 -10.10 -11.66 -12.10
N LYS A 121 -10.64 -10.71 -12.88
CA LYS A 121 -10.20 -10.48 -14.26
C LYS A 121 -8.83 -9.83 -14.31
N ALA A 122 -8.53 -8.90 -13.41
CA ALA A 122 -7.20 -8.29 -13.29
C ALA A 122 -6.11 -9.36 -13.10
N LYS A 123 -6.32 -10.33 -12.16
CA LYS A 123 -5.42 -11.48 -11.98
C LYS A 123 -5.23 -12.27 -13.28
N LYS A 124 -6.32 -12.59 -13.96
CA LYS A 124 -6.27 -13.38 -15.20
C LYS A 124 -5.43 -12.73 -16.29
N GLU A 125 -5.54 -11.42 -16.47
CA GLU A 125 -4.74 -10.70 -17.47
C GLU A 125 -3.26 -10.68 -17.09
N ALA A 126 -2.93 -10.44 -15.82
CA ALA A 126 -1.54 -10.50 -15.34
C ALA A 126 -0.97 -11.95 -15.43
N GLU A 127 -1.74 -12.98 -15.16
CA GLU A 127 -1.34 -14.38 -15.37
C GLU A 127 -1.09 -14.69 -16.85
N SER A 128 -1.81 -14.03 -17.77
CA SER A 128 -1.57 -14.17 -19.21
C SER A 128 -0.19 -13.62 -19.61
N ILE A 129 0.30 -12.57 -18.93
CA ILE A 129 1.68 -12.11 -19.09
C ILE A 129 2.67 -13.18 -18.64
N LEU A 130 2.44 -13.82 -17.48
CA LEU A 130 3.33 -14.87 -16.96
C LEU A 130 3.36 -16.15 -17.80
N LYS A 131 2.33 -16.38 -18.65
CA LYS A 131 2.38 -17.47 -19.64
C LYS A 131 3.35 -17.17 -20.79
N ILE A 132 3.55 -15.88 -21.09
CA ILE A 132 4.47 -15.41 -22.13
C ILE A 132 5.89 -15.29 -21.57
N ASP A 133 6.01 -14.59 -20.44
CA ASP A 133 7.25 -14.32 -19.72
C ASP A 133 7.11 -14.69 -18.23
N LYS A 134 7.61 -15.87 -17.86
CA LYS A 134 7.48 -16.43 -16.50
C LYS A 134 8.16 -15.60 -15.41
N GLN A 135 9.13 -14.75 -15.79
CA GLN A 135 9.89 -13.91 -14.87
C GLN A 135 9.53 -12.44 -15.00
N ASN A 136 8.41 -12.12 -15.62
CA ASN A 136 7.95 -10.75 -15.77
C ASN A 136 7.69 -10.11 -14.40
N GLU A 137 8.60 -9.25 -13.98
CA GLU A 137 8.59 -8.63 -12.66
C GLU A 137 7.33 -7.81 -12.42
N TRP A 138 6.87 -7.06 -13.44
CA TRP A 138 5.64 -6.27 -13.33
C TRP A 138 4.43 -7.16 -13.02
N ALA A 139 4.29 -8.27 -13.75
CA ALA A 139 3.15 -9.17 -13.55
C ALA A 139 3.17 -9.86 -12.18
N VAL A 140 4.36 -10.26 -11.69
CA VAL A 140 4.51 -10.84 -10.34
C VAL A 140 4.16 -9.82 -9.27
N ASN A 141 4.67 -8.58 -9.39
CA ASN A 141 4.35 -7.48 -8.47
C ASN A 141 2.86 -7.13 -8.48
N PHE A 142 2.25 -7.07 -9.66
CA PHE A 142 0.82 -6.80 -9.79
C PHE A 142 -0.03 -7.88 -9.12
N LEU A 143 0.27 -9.16 -9.38
CA LEU A 143 -0.41 -10.29 -8.75
C LEU A 143 -0.22 -10.31 -7.23
N LEU A 144 0.97 -9.96 -6.74
CA LEU A 144 1.25 -9.80 -5.32
C LEU A 144 0.34 -8.72 -4.72
N LYS A 145 0.35 -7.52 -5.30
CA LYS A 145 -0.50 -6.39 -4.89
C LYS A 145 -1.99 -6.77 -4.82
N ILE A 146 -2.49 -7.41 -5.87
CA ILE A 146 -3.90 -7.84 -5.91
C ILE A 146 -4.19 -8.89 -4.83
N SER A 147 -3.28 -9.85 -4.62
CA SER A 147 -3.44 -10.88 -3.60
C SER A 147 -3.45 -10.29 -2.18
N GLU A 148 -2.59 -9.31 -1.89
CA GLU A 148 -2.61 -8.56 -0.63
C GLU A 148 -3.93 -7.78 -0.44
N LEU A 149 -4.42 -7.13 -1.50
CA LEU A 149 -5.64 -6.32 -1.47
C LEU A 149 -6.89 -7.15 -1.17
N ILE A 150 -6.94 -8.40 -1.68
CA ILE A 150 -8.07 -9.33 -1.42
C ILE A 150 -7.82 -10.27 -0.23
N GLU A 151 -6.74 -10.05 0.52
CA GLU A 151 -6.31 -10.87 1.67
C GLU A 151 -6.08 -12.36 1.35
N ASP A 152 -5.72 -12.68 0.09
CA ASP A 152 -5.28 -14.02 -0.33
C ASP A 152 -3.80 -14.21 0.03
N TRP A 153 -3.54 -14.50 1.32
CA TRP A 153 -2.18 -14.55 1.87
C TRP A 153 -1.36 -15.74 1.35
N ASP A 154 -2.00 -16.79 0.85
CA ASP A 154 -1.31 -17.92 0.22
C ASP A 154 -0.74 -17.50 -1.13
N SER A 155 -1.58 -16.91 -2.00
CA SER A 155 -1.12 -16.35 -3.27
C SER A 155 -0.10 -15.23 -3.08
N ALA A 156 -0.31 -14.33 -2.10
CA ALA A 156 0.65 -13.28 -1.77
C ALA A 156 2.03 -13.86 -1.39
N THR A 157 2.04 -14.88 -0.54
CA THR A 157 3.29 -15.57 -0.15
C THR A 157 3.99 -16.19 -1.36
N GLU A 158 3.24 -16.88 -2.23
CA GLU A 158 3.80 -17.49 -3.45
C GLU A 158 4.44 -16.44 -4.38
N LYS A 159 3.71 -15.35 -4.65
CA LYS A 159 4.20 -14.29 -5.54
C LYS A 159 5.36 -13.53 -4.94
N PHE A 160 5.35 -13.30 -3.61
CA PHE A 160 6.47 -12.68 -2.92
C PHE A 160 7.74 -13.53 -2.98
N VAL A 161 7.64 -14.85 -2.77
CA VAL A 161 8.78 -15.78 -2.94
C VAL A 161 9.29 -15.78 -4.38
N GLN A 162 8.40 -15.71 -5.37
CA GLN A 162 8.79 -15.61 -6.77
C GLN A 162 9.55 -14.30 -7.03
N LEU A 163 9.07 -13.17 -6.49
CA LEU A 163 9.72 -11.87 -6.61
C LEU A 163 11.11 -11.84 -5.97
N GLN A 164 11.24 -12.44 -4.77
CA GLN A 164 12.54 -12.56 -4.10
C GLN A 164 13.58 -13.32 -4.96
N LYS A 165 13.14 -14.35 -5.68
CA LYS A 165 14.00 -15.10 -6.60
C LYS A 165 14.41 -14.26 -7.82
N ILE A 166 13.50 -13.46 -8.38
CA ILE A 166 13.79 -12.57 -9.51
C ILE A 166 14.82 -11.51 -9.08
N ASN A 167 14.65 -10.92 -7.89
CA ASN A 167 15.46 -9.80 -7.42
C ASN A 167 16.69 -10.21 -6.62
N ASN A 168 16.92 -11.52 -6.42
CA ASN A 168 18.00 -12.05 -5.57
C ASN A 168 18.03 -11.45 -4.15
N GLN A 169 16.85 -11.18 -3.58
CA GLN A 169 16.68 -10.61 -2.24
C GLN A 169 15.93 -11.60 -1.35
N GLN A 170 16.16 -11.51 -0.03
CA GLN A 170 15.42 -12.30 0.95
C GLN A 170 14.89 -11.38 2.05
N ASP A 171 13.60 -11.43 2.29
CA ASP A 171 12.93 -10.74 3.40
C ASP A 171 12.06 -11.75 4.15
N PHE A 172 12.62 -12.28 5.22
CA PHE A 172 11.90 -13.21 6.10
C PHE A 172 10.84 -12.53 6.95
N ASN A 173 10.99 -11.23 7.24
CA ASN A 173 10.03 -10.47 8.02
C ASN A 173 8.70 -10.33 7.25
N GLN A 174 8.78 -10.02 5.95
CA GLN A 174 7.57 -9.93 5.13
C GLN A 174 6.88 -11.31 4.99
N LEU A 175 7.63 -12.40 4.84
CA LEU A 175 7.06 -13.75 4.85
C LEU A 175 6.41 -14.10 6.20
N ALA A 176 7.05 -13.74 7.30
CA ALA A 176 6.48 -13.92 8.64
C ALA A 176 5.20 -13.08 8.82
N LYS A 177 5.16 -11.86 8.27
CA LYS A 177 3.99 -10.98 8.27
C LYS A 177 2.79 -11.62 7.56
N TYR A 178 2.98 -12.26 6.41
CA TYR A 178 1.89 -12.98 5.73
C TYR A 178 1.37 -14.16 6.57
N LEU A 179 2.25 -14.91 7.23
CA LEU A 179 1.83 -15.96 8.16
C LEU A 179 1.01 -15.40 9.33
N VAL A 180 1.37 -14.22 9.84
CA VAL A 180 0.60 -13.54 10.88
C VAL A 180 -0.78 -13.14 10.37
N TYR A 181 -0.89 -12.54 9.17
CA TYR A 181 -2.17 -12.15 8.61
C TYR A 181 -3.08 -13.36 8.34
N LYS A 182 -2.50 -14.46 7.86
CA LYS A 182 -3.22 -15.72 7.71
C LYS A 182 -3.72 -16.23 9.07
N GLY A 183 -2.89 -16.20 10.11
CA GLY A 183 -3.29 -16.57 11.47
C GLY A 183 -4.41 -15.69 12.03
N LYS A 184 -4.40 -14.38 11.73
CA LYS A 184 -5.51 -13.48 12.08
C LYS A 184 -6.83 -13.87 11.40
N ASN A 185 -6.78 -14.31 10.16
CA ASN A 185 -7.97 -14.79 9.46
C ASN A 185 -8.49 -16.10 10.09
N GLU A 186 -7.59 -16.99 10.53
CA GLU A 186 -8.00 -18.22 11.24
C GLU A 186 -8.66 -17.90 12.59
N ILE A 187 -8.20 -16.86 13.31
CA ILE A 187 -8.90 -16.41 14.54
C ILE A 187 -10.32 -15.94 14.21
N LYS A 188 -10.52 -15.16 13.14
CA LYS A 188 -11.85 -14.74 12.69
C LYS A 188 -12.75 -15.91 12.34
N ASN A 189 -12.17 -16.99 11.81
CA ASN A 189 -12.88 -18.24 11.47
C ASN A 189 -13.10 -19.17 12.68
N GLY A 190 -12.53 -18.84 13.85
CA GLY A 190 -12.64 -19.63 15.07
C GLY A 190 -11.61 -20.77 15.18
N ASP A 191 -10.68 -20.90 14.24
CA ASP A 191 -9.62 -21.92 14.27
C ASP A 191 -8.39 -21.41 15.02
N LEU A 192 -8.48 -21.40 16.36
CA LEU A 192 -7.41 -20.91 17.22
C LEU A 192 -6.16 -21.80 17.18
N GLN A 193 -6.31 -23.11 16.93
CA GLN A 193 -5.18 -24.03 16.84
C GLN A 193 -4.32 -23.76 15.59
N ASN A 194 -4.97 -23.57 14.45
CA ASN A 194 -4.27 -23.25 13.22
C ASN A 194 -3.60 -21.87 13.31
N ALA A 195 -4.30 -20.88 13.91
CA ALA A 195 -3.72 -19.56 14.18
C ALA A 195 -2.43 -19.66 15.01
N GLU A 196 -2.44 -20.42 16.11
CA GLU A 196 -1.24 -20.65 16.94
C GLU A 196 -0.10 -21.30 16.14
N SER A 197 -0.41 -22.31 15.34
CA SER A 197 0.56 -22.96 14.46
C SER A 197 1.21 -21.95 13.47
N LEU A 198 0.40 -21.06 12.89
CA LEU A 198 0.86 -20.05 11.93
C LEU A 198 1.75 -19.00 12.60
N PHE A 199 1.39 -18.51 13.80
CA PHE A 199 2.22 -17.57 14.54
C PHE A 199 3.55 -18.19 14.97
N ASN A 200 3.55 -19.45 15.41
CA ASN A 200 4.78 -20.17 15.72
C ASN A 200 5.67 -20.40 14.48
N LYS A 201 5.08 -20.66 13.30
CA LYS A 201 5.82 -20.73 12.02
C LYS A 201 6.41 -19.37 11.66
N ALA A 202 5.68 -18.26 11.91
CA ALA A 202 6.18 -16.91 11.68
C ALA A 202 7.38 -16.58 12.58
N ILE A 203 7.32 -16.95 13.88
CA ILE A 203 8.44 -16.79 14.83
C ILE A 203 9.67 -17.59 14.34
N LYS A 204 9.48 -18.84 13.93
CA LYS A 204 10.59 -19.65 13.40
C LYS A 204 11.19 -19.06 12.12
N LYS A 205 10.37 -18.41 11.29
CA LYS A 205 10.81 -17.81 10.02
C LYS A 205 11.59 -16.52 10.25
N ALA A 206 11.20 -15.70 11.20
CA ALA A 206 11.81 -14.43 11.55
C ALA A 206 11.80 -14.20 13.08
N PRO A 207 12.77 -14.79 13.84
CA PRO A 207 12.77 -14.73 15.30
C PRO A 207 12.91 -13.31 15.88
N GLU A 208 13.56 -12.40 15.13
CA GLU A 208 13.78 -11.01 15.53
C GLU A 208 12.64 -10.07 15.08
N PHE A 209 11.59 -10.60 14.48
CA PHE A 209 10.43 -9.83 14.05
C PHE A 209 9.35 -9.85 15.14
N GLY A 210 9.08 -8.72 15.78
CA GLY A 210 8.18 -8.63 16.96
C GLY A 210 6.73 -9.01 16.69
N LEU A 211 6.19 -8.70 15.49
CA LEU A 211 4.76 -8.83 15.21
C LEU A 211 4.14 -10.22 15.49
N PRO A 212 4.79 -11.35 15.17
CA PRO A 212 4.25 -12.67 15.51
C PRO A 212 4.09 -12.91 17.03
N TYR A 213 5.00 -12.37 17.85
CA TYR A 213 4.92 -12.47 19.31
C TYR A 213 3.72 -11.71 19.85
N LYS A 214 3.45 -10.50 19.30
CA LYS A 214 2.26 -9.73 19.66
C LYS A 214 0.99 -10.53 19.45
N TYR A 215 0.78 -11.06 18.23
CA TYR A 215 -0.45 -11.79 17.92
C TYR A 215 -0.56 -13.17 18.60
N LEU A 216 0.57 -13.82 18.86
CA LEU A 216 0.57 -15.03 19.68
C LEU A 216 0.21 -14.71 21.15
N GLY A 217 0.67 -13.58 21.68
CA GLY A 217 0.28 -13.07 23.01
C GLY A 217 -1.22 -12.80 23.09
N ASP A 218 -1.78 -12.10 22.08
CA ASP A 218 -3.22 -11.85 21.97
C ASP A 218 -4.02 -13.18 21.97
N LEU A 219 -3.54 -14.17 21.24
CA LEU A 219 -4.17 -15.50 21.21
C LEU A 219 -4.11 -16.20 22.58
N LYS A 220 -2.99 -16.08 23.30
CA LYS A 220 -2.85 -16.59 24.67
C LYS A 220 -3.81 -15.88 25.64
N MET A 221 -4.02 -14.58 25.49
CA MET A 221 -5.02 -13.82 26.24
C MET A 221 -6.44 -14.34 25.98
N ILE A 222 -6.81 -14.60 24.72
CA ILE A 222 -8.09 -15.21 24.35
C ILE A 222 -8.27 -16.55 25.06
N ASN A 223 -7.23 -17.37 25.12
CA ASN A 223 -7.22 -18.68 25.78
C ASN A 223 -7.08 -18.61 27.32
N ARG A 224 -7.06 -17.40 27.90
CA ARG A 224 -6.86 -17.16 29.35
C ARG A 224 -5.50 -17.65 29.88
N ASP A 225 -4.51 -17.84 29.00
CA ASP A 225 -3.14 -18.16 29.37
C ASP A 225 -2.33 -16.84 29.57
N LEU A 226 -2.73 -16.10 30.63
CA LEU A 226 -2.26 -14.71 30.86
C LEU A 226 -0.75 -14.63 31.09
N ILE A 227 -0.17 -15.68 31.75
CA ILE A 227 1.28 -15.69 32.02
C ILE A 227 2.09 -15.77 30.74
N ASN A 228 1.69 -16.61 29.80
CA ASN A 228 2.37 -16.72 28.52
C ASN A 228 2.06 -15.53 27.61
N ALA A 229 0.85 -14.94 27.68
CA ALA A 229 0.52 -13.70 26.97
C ALA A 229 1.49 -12.57 27.36
N ILE A 230 1.67 -12.31 28.67
CA ILE A 230 2.60 -11.29 29.19
C ILE A 230 4.02 -11.52 28.68
N LYS A 231 4.56 -12.76 28.77
CA LYS A 231 5.90 -13.07 28.27
C LYS A 231 6.09 -12.79 26.77
N LEU A 232 5.07 -13.09 25.98
CA LEU A 232 5.09 -12.87 24.52
C LEU A 232 5.03 -11.39 24.19
N TRP A 233 4.21 -10.60 24.89
CA TRP A 233 4.16 -9.15 24.73
C TRP A 233 5.44 -8.46 25.23
N GLU A 234 6.06 -8.95 26.29
CA GLU A 234 7.40 -8.46 26.71
C GLU A 234 8.43 -8.70 25.60
N LYS A 235 8.40 -9.87 24.94
CA LYS A 235 9.29 -10.13 23.80
C LYS A 235 8.96 -9.25 22.59
N PHE A 236 7.69 -8.98 22.34
CA PHE A 236 7.28 -8.02 21.31
C PHE A 236 7.84 -6.61 21.57
N ILE A 237 7.74 -6.12 22.81
CA ILE A 237 8.25 -4.79 23.21
C ILE A 237 9.77 -4.73 23.05
N GLU A 238 10.49 -5.77 23.46
CA GLU A 238 11.94 -5.88 23.28
C GLU A 238 12.34 -5.72 21.79
N LEU A 239 11.63 -6.42 20.89
CA LEU A 239 11.91 -6.42 19.45
C LEU A 239 11.34 -5.22 18.69
N SER A 240 10.39 -4.52 19.27
CA SER A 240 9.67 -3.41 18.63
C SER A 240 9.33 -2.30 19.60
N PRO A 241 10.33 -1.67 20.25
CA PRO A 241 10.10 -0.69 21.33
C PRO A 241 9.27 0.52 20.88
N GLY A 242 9.40 0.96 19.63
CA GLY A 242 8.58 2.05 19.08
C GLY A 242 7.10 1.71 18.81
N LYS A 243 6.69 0.46 19.10
CA LYS A 243 5.31 -0.01 18.95
C LYS A 243 4.77 -0.65 20.23
N SER A 244 5.43 -0.42 21.36
CA SER A 244 5.08 -0.95 22.69
C SER A 244 3.64 -0.65 23.08
N TYR A 245 3.14 0.53 22.69
CA TYR A 245 1.76 0.99 22.95
C TYR A 245 0.68 0.02 22.44
N LEU A 246 0.96 -0.81 21.43
CA LEU A 246 0.00 -1.77 20.89
C LEU A 246 -0.43 -2.88 21.85
N VAL A 247 0.23 -2.99 23.00
CA VAL A 247 -0.05 -4.03 24.01
C VAL A 247 -0.27 -3.46 25.40
N PHE A 248 -0.32 -2.15 25.58
CA PHE A 248 -0.41 -1.54 26.91
C PHE A 248 -1.70 -1.93 27.64
N ASP A 249 -2.84 -1.75 26.99
CA ASP A 249 -4.14 -2.05 27.59
C ASP A 249 -4.31 -3.56 27.88
N ASP A 250 -3.87 -4.41 26.96
CA ASP A 250 -3.91 -5.86 27.13
C ASP A 250 -2.97 -6.33 28.25
N MET A 251 -1.78 -5.70 28.37
CA MET A 251 -0.82 -5.97 29.44
C MET A 251 -1.38 -5.56 30.81
N GLU A 252 -1.97 -4.38 30.93
CA GLU A 252 -2.64 -3.92 32.15
C GLU A 252 -3.75 -4.89 32.54
N ALA A 253 -4.63 -5.22 31.61
CA ALA A 253 -5.75 -6.13 31.86
C ALA A 253 -5.26 -7.50 32.34
N ALA A 254 -4.22 -8.07 31.71
CA ALA A 254 -3.66 -9.36 32.11
C ALA A 254 -3.01 -9.32 33.51
N LEU A 255 -2.29 -8.22 33.83
CA LEU A 255 -1.68 -8.03 35.16
C LEU A 255 -2.75 -7.85 36.26
N PHE A 256 -3.83 -7.10 35.95
CA PHE A 256 -4.96 -6.94 36.87
C PHE A 256 -5.72 -8.25 37.10
N ASP A 257 -6.00 -9.02 36.06
CA ASP A 257 -6.66 -10.33 36.17
C ASP A 257 -5.84 -11.32 37.01
N LEU A 258 -4.51 -11.17 37.02
CA LEU A 258 -3.60 -11.97 37.87
C LEU A 258 -3.40 -11.40 39.30
N GLY A 259 -4.00 -10.26 39.65
CA GLY A 259 -3.78 -9.56 40.90
C GLY A 259 -2.39 -8.95 41.06
N ARG A 260 -1.64 -8.78 39.96
CA ARG A 260 -0.25 -8.29 39.93
C ARG A 260 -0.17 -6.76 39.76
N TYR A 261 -1.00 -6.01 40.49
CA TYR A 261 -1.17 -4.56 40.38
C TYR A 261 0.14 -3.76 40.49
N SER A 262 1.04 -4.18 41.40
CA SER A 262 2.33 -3.50 41.59
C SER A 262 3.27 -3.65 40.38
N GLU A 263 3.00 -4.56 39.48
CA GLU A 263 3.84 -4.79 38.31
C GLU A 263 3.48 -3.87 37.14
N VAL A 264 2.27 -3.30 37.11
CA VAL A 264 1.85 -2.33 36.10
C VAL A 264 2.77 -1.08 36.13
N GLU A 265 3.03 -0.56 37.33
CA GLU A 265 3.96 0.56 37.48
C GLU A 265 5.37 0.20 37.00
N LYS A 266 5.89 -0.96 37.46
CA LYS A 266 7.22 -1.44 37.05
C LYS A 266 7.32 -1.63 35.53
N PHE A 267 6.24 -2.08 34.90
CA PHE A 267 6.15 -2.25 33.47
C PHE A 267 6.35 -0.93 32.73
N TYR A 268 5.60 0.12 33.05
CA TYR A 268 5.74 1.42 32.40
C TYR A 268 7.09 2.10 32.72
N ARG A 269 7.61 1.97 33.94
CA ARG A 269 8.95 2.48 34.28
C ARG A 269 10.02 1.86 33.40
N ARG A 270 9.99 0.54 33.17
CA ARG A 270 10.94 -0.13 32.26
C ARG A 270 10.87 0.40 30.81
N ILE A 271 9.67 0.68 30.31
CA ILE A 271 9.52 1.25 28.97
C ILE A 271 10.13 2.65 28.88
N ILE A 272 9.87 3.50 29.87
CA ILE A 272 10.42 4.86 29.93
C ILE A 272 11.94 4.83 30.12
N ASP A 273 12.49 3.85 30.86
CA ASP A 273 13.94 3.72 31.00
C ASP A 273 14.63 3.40 29.67
N VAL A 274 13.98 2.63 28.79
CA VAL A 274 14.46 2.32 27.43
C VAL A 274 14.23 3.49 26.46
N ASN A 275 13.04 4.09 26.52
CA ASN A 275 12.63 5.22 25.67
C ASN A 275 12.09 6.35 26.54
N LYS A 276 12.97 7.26 26.96
CA LYS A 276 12.63 8.39 27.85
C LYS A 276 11.56 9.34 27.30
N ASN A 277 11.30 9.27 26.00
CA ASN A 277 10.32 10.11 25.32
C ASN A 277 9.08 9.32 24.87
N ASP A 278 8.85 8.13 25.43
CA ASP A 278 7.62 7.39 25.19
C ASP A 278 6.45 8.08 25.92
N LEU A 279 5.72 8.89 25.15
CA LEU A 279 4.61 9.71 25.68
C LEU A 279 3.50 8.87 26.27
N GLU A 280 3.14 7.81 25.56
CA GLU A 280 2.01 6.98 25.95
C GLU A 280 2.31 6.21 27.23
N ALA A 281 3.51 5.63 27.33
CA ALA A 281 3.98 5.02 28.59
C ALA A 281 4.06 6.03 29.74
N GLY A 282 4.49 7.28 29.44
CA GLY A 282 4.54 8.35 30.43
C GLY A 282 3.16 8.74 30.95
N ILE A 283 2.19 8.91 30.08
CA ILE A 283 0.79 9.22 30.44
C ILE A 283 0.18 8.07 31.26
N LYS A 284 0.39 6.82 30.83
CA LYS A 284 -0.08 5.62 31.52
C LYS A 284 0.54 5.50 32.92
N LEU A 285 1.86 5.71 33.05
CA LEU A 285 2.52 5.72 34.35
C LEU A 285 1.99 6.81 35.28
N ALA A 286 1.79 8.02 34.75
CA ALA A 286 1.23 9.12 35.53
C ALA A 286 -0.18 8.80 36.05
N ASN A 287 -1.01 8.12 35.22
CA ASN A 287 -2.32 7.66 35.65
C ASN A 287 -2.22 6.62 36.80
N VAL A 288 -1.34 5.62 36.65
CA VAL A 288 -1.10 4.61 37.70
C VAL A 288 -0.62 5.25 39.01
N LEU A 289 0.30 6.21 38.96
CA LEU A 289 0.77 6.94 40.13
C LEU A 289 -0.36 7.73 40.82
N ASN A 290 -1.20 8.40 40.03
CA ASN A 290 -2.35 9.13 40.52
C ASN A 290 -3.37 8.20 41.23
N GLU A 291 -3.66 7.05 40.66
CA GLU A 291 -4.56 6.05 41.27
C GLU A 291 -4.01 5.44 42.57
N LYS A 292 -2.68 5.43 42.74
CA LYS A 292 -2.00 5.05 43.99
C LYS A 292 -2.00 6.17 45.03
N GLY A 293 -2.44 7.38 44.70
CA GLY A 293 -2.37 8.55 45.56
C GLY A 293 -0.99 9.24 45.56
N GLU A 294 -0.13 8.92 44.59
CA GLU A 294 1.19 9.54 44.42
C GLU A 294 1.09 10.73 43.44
N GLU A 295 0.16 11.65 43.69
CA GLU A 295 -0.21 12.77 42.78
C GLU A 295 0.98 13.65 42.42
N ASN A 296 1.85 13.97 43.42
CA ASN A 296 3.03 14.80 43.17
C ASN A 296 4.02 14.15 42.19
N SER A 297 4.26 12.85 42.33
CA SER A 297 5.11 12.10 41.44
C SER A 297 4.53 12.02 39.99
N ALA A 298 3.20 11.91 39.88
CA ALA A 298 2.52 11.93 38.60
C ALA A 298 2.65 13.28 37.86
N ILE A 299 2.47 14.40 38.62
CA ILE A 299 2.62 15.76 38.07
C ILE A 299 4.06 16.01 37.62
N GLU A 300 5.05 15.65 38.48
CA GLU A 300 6.48 15.83 38.18
C GLU A 300 6.87 15.06 36.89
N LEU A 301 6.34 13.85 36.71
CA LEU A 301 6.55 13.05 35.48
C LEU A 301 5.99 13.76 34.24
N ILE A 302 4.76 14.28 34.31
CA ILE A 302 4.11 14.99 33.19
C ILE A 302 4.83 16.31 32.91
N ASP A 303 5.21 17.06 33.92
CA ASP A 303 5.97 18.31 33.76
C ASP A 303 7.33 18.05 33.09
N LYS A 304 7.99 16.94 33.44
CA LYS A 304 9.23 16.54 32.79
C LYS A 304 9.04 16.20 31.30
N LEU A 305 7.93 15.52 30.94
CA LEU A 305 7.61 15.25 29.54
C LEU A 305 7.41 16.56 28.77
N ILE A 306 6.65 17.51 29.31
CA ILE A 306 6.39 18.81 28.68
C ILE A 306 7.72 19.61 28.53
N ASN A 307 8.56 19.63 29.55
CA ASN A 307 9.86 20.34 29.52
C ASN A 307 10.83 19.74 28.49
N ASN A 308 10.67 18.45 28.14
CA ASN A 308 11.42 17.78 27.07
C ASN A 308 10.88 18.09 25.65
N GLY A 309 9.93 18.99 25.54
CA GLY A 309 9.33 19.40 24.26
C GLY A 309 8.12 18.57 23.81
N ASN A 310 7.60 17.72 24.70
CA ASN A 310 6.42 16.90 24.43
C ASN A 310 5.16 17.61 24.92
N ASP A 311 4.65 18.50 24.12
CA ASP A 311 3.47 19.31 24.43
C ASP A 311 2.22 18.88 23.65
N GLU A 312 2.11 17.58 23.33
CA GLU A 312 0.93 17.01 22.68
C GLU A 312 -0.32 17.19 23.54
N ILE A 313 -1.47 17.27 22.88
CA ILE A 313 -2.77 17.48 23.53
C ILE A 313 -3.04 16.42 24.62
N SER A 314 -2.66 15.17 24.38
CA SER A 314 -2.80 14.06 25.33
C SER A 314 -2.06 14.29 26.65
N VAL A 315 -0.83 14.83 26.59
CA VAL A 315 0.00 15.16 27.76
C VAL A 315 -0.59 16.34 28.53
N LEU A 316 -1.04 17.37 27.82
CA LEU A 316 -1.70 18.55 28.43
C LEU A 316 -3.02 18.18 29.11
N LEU A 317 -3.81 17.31 28.50
CA LEU A 317 -5.04 16.78 29.11
C LEU A 317 -4.75 15.94 30.35
N MET A 318 -3.68 15.13 30.34
CA MET A 318 -3.26 14.42 31.55
C MET A 318 -2.81 15.38 32.64
N LYS A 319 -2.04 16.43 32.32
CA LYS A 319 -1.70 17.50 33.27
C LYS A 319 -2.93 18.16 33.86
N LEU A 320 -3.90 18.49 33.04
CA LEU A 320 -5.19 19.06 33.48
C LEU A 320 -5.89 18.11 34.43
N LYS A 321 -6.02 16.81 34.07
CA LYS A 321 -6.63 15.77 34.94
C LYS A 321 -5.98 15.72 36.31
N LEU A 322 -4.66 15.68 36.38
CA LEU A 322 -3.90 15.65 37.63
C LEU A 322 -4.05 16.93 38.45
N SER A 323 -4.28 18.05 37.78
CA SER A 323 -4.45 19.37 38.42
C SER A 323 -5.82 19.58 39.05
N LEU A 324 -6.84 18.77 38.70
CA LEU A 324 -8.22 18.95 39.14
C LEU A 324 -8.40 18.91 40.68
N SER A 325 -7.57 18.12 41.36
CA SER A 325 -7.61 17.96 42.83
C SER A 325 -6.82 19.02 43.60
N ILE A 326 -5.92 19.74 42.91
CA ILE A 326 -4.91 20.55 43.54
C ILE A 326 -5.02 22.04 43.23
N LYS A 327 -5.43 22.39 41.98
CA LYS A 327 -5.45 23.75 41.49
C LYS A 327 -6.77 24.45 41.65
N THR A 328 -6.72 25.78 41.71
CA THR A 328 -7.91 26.64 41.76
C THR A 328 -8.64 26.65 40.41
N PRO A 329 -9.96 26.97 40.40
CA PRO A 329 -10.73 27.07 39.15
C PRO A 329 -10.14 28.05 38.12
N ILE A 330 -9.49 29.11 38.58
CA ILE A 330 -8.84 30.11 37.71
C ILE A 330 -7.62 29.53 37.00
N GLU A 331 -6.78 28.78 37.73
CA GLU A 331 -5.61 28.10 37.14
C GLU A 331 -6.01 26.99 36.16
N LEU A 332 -7.10 26.28 36.46
CA LEU A 332 -7.65 25.26 35.57
C LEU A 332 -8.23 25.88 34.28
N ALA A 333 -8.93 27.02 34.38
CA ALA A 333 -9.41 27.76 33.21
C ALA A 333 -8.23 28.16 32.30
N HIS A 334 -7.13 28.64 32.86
CA HIS A 334 -5.91 28.98 32.10
C HIS A 334 -5.35 27.77 31.32
N GLN A 335 -5.29 26.60 31.98
CA GLN A 335 -4.80 25.39 31.32
C GLN A 335 -5.73 24.93 30.20
N ILE A 336 -7.04 25.07 30.37
CA ILE A 336 -8.05 24.79 29.33
C ILE A 336 -7.84 25.71 28.13
N ASP A 337 -7.64 27.02 28.38
CA ASP A 337 -7.41 28.01 27.32
C ASP A 337 -6.12 27.71 26.52
N GLU A 338 -5.06 27.21 27.18
CA GLU A 338 -3.84 26.78 26.50
C GLU A 338 -4.09 25.57 25.59
N ILE A 339 -4.86 24.58 26.07
CA ILE A 339 -5.22 23.40 25.28
C ILE A 339 -6.07 23.78 24.06
N LEU A 340 -7.09 24.66 24.25
CA LEU A 340 -7.95 25.14 23.18
C LEU A 340 -7.14 25.84 22.08
N LYS A 341 -6.25 26.77 22.45
CA LYS A 341 -5.35 27.45 21.50
C LYS A 341 -4.51 26.47 20.69
N LYS A 342 -4.13 25.34 21.28
CA LYS A 342 -3.32 24.34 20.60
C LYS A 342 -4.13 23.49 19.64
N ILE A 343 -5.39 23.20 19.97
CA ILE A 343 -6.34 22.52 19.07
C ILE A 343 -6.58 23.39 17.83
N ASP A 344 -6.87 24.68 18.02
CA ASP A 344 -7.12 25.62 16.93
C ASP A 344 -5.92 25.79 16.00
N ASN A 345 -4.70 25.71 16.52
CA ASN A 345 -3.45 25.80 15.73
C ASN A 345 -3.15 24.53 14.94
N ASN A 346 -3.69 23.36 15.31
CA ASN A 346 -3.50 22.10 14.62
C ASN A 346 -4.53 21.84 13.50
N GLU A 347 -5.61 22.62 13.46
CA GLU A 347 -6.66 22.55 12.41
C GLU A 347 -6.37 23.48 11.22
N ASN A 348 -5.40 24.40 11.32
CA ASN A 348 -4.93 25.27 10.24
C ASN A 348 -3.62 24.79 9.63
#